data_691b9b7e3f6a8e9f5ab275d36379ff89
#
_entry.id   691b9b7e3f6a8e9f5ab275d36379ff89
#
_cell.length_a   1.000
_cell.length_b   1.000
_cell.length_c   1.000
_cell.angle_alpha   90.00
_cell.angle_beta   90.00
_cell.angle_gamma   90.00
#
_symmetry.space_group_name_H-M   'P 1'
#
loop_
_entity.id
_entity.type
_entity.pdbx_description
1 polymer ?
#
loop_
_entity_poly.entity_id
_entity_poly.type
_entity_poly.pdbx_seq_one_letter_code
_entity_poly.pdbx_strand_id
1 'polypeptide(L)'
;MKKLLTLIALAFALALPAAAQDTAQKINKKNLVIKEWNTDPRSGKKVLDHVTTYSPEGKKIEEIEYSSSGQKWRKRFEYAPGAEGKCIKESVYDERNRLNTVKKYEYNEFGRKKTQYTYDAKGRLQSVKVFEYITEDA
;
A
#
# COMPACT_ATOMS: atom_id res chain seq x y z
N MET A 1 20.33 59.89 46.06
CA MET A 1 19.26 58.92 45.70
C MET A 1 19.76 58.13 44.57
N LYS A 2 20.18 56.92 44.83
CA LYS A 2 20.57 55.95 43.76
C LYS A 2 19.37 55.14 43.38
N LYS A 3 18.86 55.31 42.14
CA LYS A 3 17.80 54.45 41.61
C LYS A 3 18.46 53.17 41.14
N LEU A 4 18.12 52.09 41.80
CA LEU A 4 18.49 50.74 41.42
C LEU A 4 17.58 50.31 40.26
N LEU A 5 18.14 50.24 39.08
CA LEU A 5 17.45 49.67 37.92
C LEU A 5 17.61 48.15 37.99
N THR A 6 16.54 47.47 38.41
CA THR A 6 16.53 46.02 38.38
C THR A 6 16.22 45.58 36.97
N LEU A 7 17.24 45.06 36.28
CA LEU A 7 17.10 44.47 34.97
C LEU A 7 16.47 43.05 35.13
N ILE A 8 15.21 42.93 34.89
CA ILE A 8 14.56 41.62 34.81
C ILE A 8 14.92 41.03 33.45
N ALA A 9 15.89 40.14 33.45
CA ALA A 9 16.16 39.30 32.28
C ALA A 9 15.05 38.29 32.14
N LEU A 10 14.10 38.56 31.25
CA LEU A 10 13.06 37.59 30.83
C LEU A 10 13.74 36.55 29.96
N ALA A 11 14.10 35.41 30.55
CA ALA A 11 14.58 34.26 29.81
C ALA A 11 13.37 33.67 29.06
N PHE A 12 13.25 34.04 27.79
CA PHE A 12 12.40 33.30 26.86
C PHE A 12 13.05 31.93 26.66
N ALA A 13 12.63 30.95 27.42
CA ALA A 13 12.81 29.55 27.05
C ALA A 13 12.00 29.31 25.82
N LEU A 14 12.65 29.36 24.66
CA LEU A 14 12.11 28.79 23.43
C LEU A 14 12.00 27.28 23.67
N ALA A 15 10.83 26.86 24.15
CA ALA A 15 10.44 25.48 24.03
C ALA A 15 10.33 25.23 22.55
N LEU A 16 11.40 24.70 21.95
CA LEU A 16 11.28 24.04 20.65
C LEU A 16 10.22 23.00 20.82
N PRO A 17 9.16 23.01 19.96
CA PRO A 17 8.27 21.88 19.94
C PRO A 17 9.17 20.68 19.69
N ALA A 18 9.21 19.74 20.62
CA ALA A 18 9.74 18.43 20.34
C ALA A 18 9.04 18.03 19.06
N ALA A 19 9.81 17.92 17.97
CA ALA A 19 9.29 17.35 16.75
C ALA A 19 8.66 16.06 17.21
N ALA A 20 7.33 16.00 17.16
CA ALA A 20 6.62 14.77 17.38
C ALA A 20 7.25 13.83 16.37
N GLN A 21 8.15 12.98 16.83
CA GLN A 21 8.54 11.83 16.05
C GLN A 21 7.22 11.12 15.85
N ASP A 22 6.69 11.26 14.65
CA ASP A 22 5.57 10.51 14.19
C ASP A 22 6.03 9.05 14.22
N THR A 23 5.96 8.46 15.39
CA THR A 23 5.97 7.03 15.53
C THR A 23 4.64 6.61 14.96
N ALA A 24 4.59 6.56 13.61
CA ALA A 24 3.48 5.99 12.89
C ALA A 24 3.20 4.65 13.56
N GLN A 25 2.17 4.61 14.40
CA GLN A 25 1.76 3.38 15.04
C GLN A 25 1.54 2.39 13.94
N LYS A 26 2.35 1.34 13.90
CA LYS A 26 2.25 0.29 12.90
C LYS A 26 0.85 -0.31 13.01
N ILE A 27 -0.03 0.08 12.09
CA ILE A 27 -1.42 -0.37 12.08
C ILE A 27 -1.43 -1.89 12.00
N ASN A 28 -2.17 -2.51 12.89
CA ASN A 28 -2.42 -3.95 12.81
C ASN A 28 -3.27 -4.24 11.57
N LYS A 29 -2.68 -4.93 10.60
CA LYS A 29 -3.34 -5.23 9.33
C LYS A 29 -4.24 -6.47 9.36
N LYS A 30 -4.35 -7.18 10.49
CA LYS A 30 -5.22 -8.35 10.58
C LYS A 30 -6.69 -7.97 10.38
N ASN A 31 -7.31 -8.53 9.36
CA ASN A 31 -8.70 -8.25 8.97
C ASN A 31 -8.98 -6.76 8.70
N LEU A 32 -7.93 -6.00 8.35
CA LEU A 32 -8.07 -4.57 8.08
C LEU A 32 -8.74 -4.36 6.72
N VAL A 33 -9.68 -3.42 6.67
CA VAL A 33 -10.22 -2.88 5.42
C VAL A 33 -9.94 -1.38 5.39
N ILE A 34 -9.25 -0.94 4.37
CA ILE A 34 -8.98 0.48 4.13
C ILE A 34 -9.91 0.95 3.02
N LYS A 35 -10.69 1.99 3.30
CA LYS A 35 -11.51 2.67 2.28
C LYS A 35 -10.97 4.07 2.06
N GLU A 36 -10.68 4.40 0.82
CA GLU A 36 -10.19 5.71 0.41
C GLU A 36 -11.32 6.45 -0.32
N TRP A 37 -11.59 7.69 0.09
CA TRP A 37 -12.68 8.50 -0.42
C TRP A 37 -12.13 9.76 -1.06
N ASN A 38 -12.64 10.09 -2.25
CA ASN A 38 -12.45 11.40 -2.86
C ASN A 38 -13.62 12.30 -2.49
N THR A 39 -13.29 13.53 -2.09
CA THR A 39 -14.30 14.56 -1.81
C THR A 39 -14.25 15.60 -2.90
N ASP A 40 -15.40 15.86 -3.54
CA ASP A 40 -15.53 16.97 -4.46
C ASP A 40 -15.46 18.29 -3.66
N PRO A 41 -14.46 19.14 -3.91
CA PRO A 41 -14.30 20.40 -3.16
C PRO A 41 -15.44 21.38 -3.36
N ARG A 42 -16.23 21.24 -4.43
CA ARG A 42 -17.36 22.14 -4.73
C ARG A 42 -18.65 21.71 -4.02
N SER A 43 -18.99 20.45 -4.10
CA SER A 43 -20.24 19.90 -3.54
C SER A 43 -20.08 19.28 -2.15
N GLY A 44 -18.85 18.97 -1.72
CA GLY A 44 -18.56 18.19 -0.51
C GLY A 44 -18.96 16.72 -0.61
N LYS A 45 -19.38 16.27 -1.79
CA LYS A 45 -19.79 14.88 -2.03
C LYS A 45 -18.58 13.96 -1.94
N LYS A 46 -18.69 12.91 -1.14
CA LYS A 46 -17.70 11.83 -1.05
C LYS A 46 -18.02 10.71 -2.02
N VAL A 47 -17.01 10.27 -2.76
CA VAL A 47 -17.09 9.13 -3.66
C VAL A 47 -16.02 8.13 -3.26
N LEU A 48 -16.39 6.86 -3.15
CA LEU A 48 -15.45 5.79 -2.87
C LEU A 48 -14.48 5.64 -4.06
N ASP A 49 -13.19 5.71 -3.77
CA ASP A 49 -12.12 5.66 -4.78
C ASP A 49 -11.40 4.31 -4.78
N HIS A 50 -11.02 3.85 -3.60
CA HIS A 50 -10.22 2.63 -3.48
C HIS A 50 -10.57 1.86 -2.21
N VAL A 51 -10.56 0.53 -2.30
CA VAL A 51 -10.72 -0.37 -1.15
C VAL A 51 -9.60 -1.40 -1.15
N THR A 52 -8.92 -1.53 -0.03
CA THR A 52 -7.90 -2.55 0.20
C THR A 52 -8.34 -3.44 1.36
N THR A 53 -8.30 -4.75 1.16
CA THR A 53 -8.68 -5.75 2.17
C THR A 53 -7.50 -6.63 2.53
N TYR A 54 -7.31 -6.86 3.82
CA TYR A 54 -6.26 -7.72 4.38
C TYR A 54 -6.86 -8.97 5.03
N SER A 55 -6.12 -10.06 4.96
CA SER A 55 -6.49 -11.35 5.56
C SER A 55 -6.35 -11.34 7.09
N PRO A 56 -6.83 -12.40 7.78
CA PRO A 56 -6.57 -12.59 9.20
C PRO A 56 -5.08 -12.60 9.57
N GLU A 57 -4.20 -12.96 8.63
CA GLU A 57 -2.75 -12.97 8.81
C GLU A 57 -2.10 -11.60 8.48
N GLY A 58 -2.90 -10.62 8.05
CA GLY A 58 -2.43 -9.28 7.71
C GLY A 58 -1.80 -9.15 6.32
N LYS A 59 -2.10 -10.07 5.42
CA LYS A 59 -1.67 -10.02 4.01
C LYS A 59 -2.76 -9.39 3.15
N LYS A 60 -2.36 -8.54 2.20
CA LYS A 60 -3.30 -7.94 1.27
C LYS A 60 -3.89 -9.01 0.34
N ILE A 61 -5.21 -9.21 0.40
CA ILE A 61 -5.91 -10.21 -0.39
C ILE A 61 -6.76 -9.65 -1.52
N GLU A 62 -7.13 -8.37 -1.43
CA GLU A 62 -7.95 -7.73 -2.45
C GLU A 62 -7.69 -6.23 -2.53
N GLU A 63 -7.72 -5.69 -3.74
CA GLU A 63 -7.78 -4.25 -4.04
C GLU A 63 -8.86 -4.01 -5.07
N ILE A 64 -9.67 -2.97 -4.85
CA ILE A 64 -10.68 -2.53 -5.81
C ILE A 64 -10.49 -1.04 -6.05
N GLU A 65 -10.41 -0.64 -7.30
CA GLU A 65 -10.45 0.76 -7.70
C GLU A 65 -11.81 1.06 -8.33
N TYR A 66 -12.37 2.20 -7.95
CA TYR A 66 -13.65 2.68 -8.42
C TYR A 66 -13.48 3.92 -9.30
N SER A 67 -14.38 4.06 -10.24
CA SER A 67 -14.60 5.28 -11.02
C SER A 67 -15.99 5.83 -10.71
N SER A 68 -16.36 6.95 -11.33
CA SER A 68 -17.71 7.51 -11.20
C SER A 68 -18.82 6.53 -11.62
N SER A 69 -18.49 5.55 -12.46
CA SER A 69 -19.44 4.54 -12.98
C SER A 69 -19.42 3.20 -12.24
N GLY A 70 -18.65 3.08 -11.17
CA GLY A 70 -18.54 1.86 -10.37
C GLY A 70 -17.14 1.26 -10.39
N GLN A 71 -17.04 -0.06 -10.27
CA GLN A 71 -15.75 -0.74 -10.28
C GLN A 71 -15.01 -0.49 -11.59
N LYS A 72 -13.75 -0.02 -11.47
CA LYS A 72 -12.84 0.12 -12.60
C LYS A 72 -12.06 -1.17 -12.82
N TRP A 73 -11.50 -1.71 -11.76
CA TRP A 73 -10.86 -3.03 -11.72
C TRP A 73 -10.87 -3.58 -10.29
N ARG A 74 -10.67 -4.90 -10.17
CA ARG A 74 -10.48 -5.61 -8.92
C ARG A 74 -9.32 -6.57 -9.04
N LYS A 75 -8.44 -6.58 -8.04
CA LYS A 75 -7.31 -7.52 -7.94
C LYS A 75 -7.49 -8.42 -6.74
N ARG A 76 -7.17 -9.68 -6.91
CA ARG A 76 -7.06 -10.66 -5.81
C ARG A 76 -5.66 -11.23 -5.77
N PHE A 77 -5.16 -11.42 -4.55
CA PHE A 77 -3.81 -11.89 -4.29
C PHE A 77 -3.86 -13.21 -3.52
N GLU A 78 -3.06 -14.19 -3.96
CA GLU A 78 -2.89 -15.47 -3.30
C GLU A 78 -1.44 -15.62 -2.89
N TYR A 79 -1.21 -16.22 -1.72
CA TYR A 79 0.10 -16.33 -1.10
C TYR A 79 0.51 -17.79 -0.92
N ALA A 80 1.83 -18.06 -0.93
CA ALA A 80 2.35 -19.32 -0.54
C ALA A 80 2.02 -19.59 0.95
N PRO A 81 1.90 -20.86 1.37
CA PRO A 81 1.62 -21.22 2.76
C PRO A 81 2.65 -20.65 3.72
N GLY A 82 2.22 -20.33 4.94
CA GLY A 82 3.07 -19.84 6.02
C GLY A 82 2.97 -18.33 6.24
N ALA A 83 3.39 -17.89 7.42
CA ALA A 83 3.29 -16.48 7.84
C ALA A 83 4.09 -15.53 6.94
N GLU A 84 5.21 -15.99 6.39
CA GLU A 84 6.08 -15.22 5.49
C GLU A 84 5.92 -15.59 4.01
N GLY A 85 4.86 -16.34 3.67
CA GLY A 85 4.58 -16.72 2.29
C GLY A 85 4.49 -15.52 1.36
N LYS A 86 5.21 -15.58 0.24
CA LYS A 86 5.18 -14.54 -0.80
C LYS A 86 3.92 -14.65 -1.65
N CYS A 87 3.49 -13.55 -2.24
CA CYS A 87 2.42 -13.55 -3.23
C CYS A 87 2.83 -14.37 -4.45
N ILE A 88 2.08 -15.43 -4.75
CA ILE A 88 2.36 -16.33 -5.87
C ILE A 88 1.43 -16.14 -7.05
N LYS A 89 0.30 -15.46 -6.83
CA LYS A 89 -0.71 -15.25 -7.88
C LYS A 89 -1.47 -13.95 -7.65
N GLU A 90 -1.67 -13.21 -8.73
CA GLU A 90 -2.49 -12.01 -8.80
C GLU A 90 -3.50 -12.16 -9.93
N SER A 91 -4.80 -12.09 -9.60
CA SER A 91 -5.88 -12.15 -10.57
C SER A 91 -6.49 -10.76 -10.72
N VAL A 92 -6.63 -10.29 -11.95
CA VAL A 92 -7.19 -8.97 -12.27
C VAL A 92 -8.53 -9.14 -12.97
N TYR A 93 -9.54 -8.45 -12.46
CA TYR A 93 -10.91 -8.45 -12.98
C TYR A 93 -11.23 -7.05 -13.53
N ASP A 94 -11.99 -7.02 -14.61
CA ASP A 94 -12.42 -5.79 -15.29
C ASP A 94 -13.59 -5.08 -14.57
N GLU A 95 -14.10 -4.03 -15.19
CA GLU A 95 -15.23 -3.24 -14.69
C GLU A 95 -16.55 -4.03 -14.59
N ARG A 96 -16.66 -5.15 -15.30
CA ARG A 96 -17.79 -6.07 -15.24
C ARG A 96 -17.54 -7.27 -14.36
N ASN A 97 -16.45 -7.21 -13.57
CA ASN A 97 -16.05 -8.30 -12.68
C ASN A 97 -15.72 -9.62 -13.41
N ARG A 98 -15.31 -9.53 -14.68
CA ARG A 98 -14.85 -10.68 -15.45
C ARG A 98 -13.33 -10.77 -15.33
N LEU A 99 -12.84 -12.01 -15.21
CA LEU A 99 -11.41 -12.26 -15.19
C LEU A 99 -10.77 -11.72 -16.48
N ASN A 100 -9.74 -10.88 -16.32
CA ASN A 100 -9.00 -10.30 -17.43
C ASN A 100 -7.61 -10.93 -17.56
N THR A 101 -6.84 -10.92 -16.47
CA THR A 101 -5.45 -11.34 -16.47
C THR A 101 -5.12 -12.10 -15.19
N VAL A 102 -4.23 -13.09 -15.30
CA VAL A 102 -3.65 -13.79 -14.15
C VAL A 102 -2.13 -13.70 -14.24
N LYS A 103 -1.50 -13.24 -13.18
CA LYS A 103 -0.05 -13.24 -13.03
C LYS A 103 0.35 -14.27 -12.00
N LYS A 104 1.37 -15.07 -12.31
CA LYS A 104 1.99 -16.02 -11.38
C LYS A 104 3.45 -15.65 -11.19
N TYR A 105 3.93 -15.78 -9.97
CA TYR A 105 5.28 -15.37 -9.59
C TYR A 105 6.08 -16.56 -9.06
N GLU A 106 7.34 -16.62 -9.48
CA GLU A 106 8.36 -17.45 -8.87
C GLU A 106 9.39 -16.57 -8.20
N TYR A 107 9.94 -17.05 -7.09
CA TYR A 107 10.93 -16.35 -6.29
C TYR A 107 12.24 -17.12 -6.24
N ASN A 108 13.36 -16.39 -6.17
CA ASN A 108 14.68 -16.99 -5.97
C ASN A 108 14.90 -17.31 -4.48
N GLU A 109 16.04 -17.91 -4.16
CA GLU A 109 16.44 -18.30 -2.80
C GLU A 109 16.52 -17.11 -1.82
N PHE A 110 16.70 -15.87 -2.31
CA PHE A 110 16.73 -14.64 -1.52
C PHE A 110 15.35 -14.00 -1.33
N GLY A 111 14.27 -14.65 -1.79
CA GLY A 111 12.91 -14.15 -1.69
C GLY A 111 12.59 -13.00 -2.63
N ARG A 112 13.36 -12.81 -3.71
CA ARG A 112 13.11 -11.84 -4.76
C ARG A 112 12.44 -12.50 -5.97
N LYS A 113 11.62 -11.76 -6.69
CA LYS A 113 10.97 -12.29 -7.89
C LYS A 113 12.01 -12.77 -8.90
N LYS A 114 11.88 -14.02 -9.32
CA LYS A 114 12.71 -14.63 -10.37
C LYS A 114 12.02 -14.55 -11.72
N THR A 115 10.75 -14.94 -11.78
CA THR A 115 9.97 -14.99 -13.01
C THR A 115 8.54 -14.57 -12.75
N GLN A 116 7.94 -13.87 -13.71
CA GLN A 116 6.52 -13.53 -13.73
C GLN A 116 5.91 -14.05 -15.03
N TYR A 117 4.89 -14.88 -14.89
CA TYR A 117 4.09 -15.37 -16.00
C TYR A 117 2.78 -14.61 -16.03
N THR A 118 2.40 -14.11 -17.20
CA THR A 118 1.12 -13.42 -17.41
C THR A 118 0.27 -14.25 -18.37
N TYR A 119 -0.95 -14.56 -17.92
CA TYR A 119 -1.95 -15.33 -18.66
C TYR A 119 -3.16 -14.45 -18.96
N ASP A 120 -3.82 -14.73 -20.09
CA ASP A 120 -5.11 -14.13 -20.40
C ASP A 120 -6.27 -14.83 -19.63
N ALA A 121 -7.49 -14.34 -19.84
CA ALA A 121 -8.68 -14.88 -19.19
C ALA A 121 -8.96 -16.37 -19.54
N LYS A 122 -8.44 -16.85 -20.67
CA LYS A 122 -8.58 -18.23 -21.11
C LYS A 122 -7.45 -19.16 -20.64
N GLY A 123 -6.53 -18.63 -19.84
CA GLY A 123 -5.37 -19.37 -19.32
C GLY A 123 -4.23 -19.52 -20.33
N ARG A 124 -4.22 -18.74 -21.40
CA ARG A 124 -3.14 -18.76 -22.39
C ARG A 124 -2.01 -17.85 -21.96
N LEU A 125 -0.79 -18.34 -22.03
CA LEU A 125 0.41 -17.57 -21.69
C LEU A 125 0.59 -16.39 -22.68
N GLN A 126 0.66 -15.16 -22.13
CA GLN A 126 0.84 -13.94 -22.90
C GLN A 126 2.29 -13.45 -22.87
N SER A 127 2.91 -13.52 -21.71
CA SER A 127 4.29 -13.05 -21.53
C SER A 127 4.98 -13.72 -20.36
N VAL A 128 6.30 -13.76 -20.44
CA VAL A 128 7.19 -14.19 -19.37
C VAL A 128 8.19 -13.06 -19.12
N LYS A 129 8.25 -12.60 -17.88
CA LYS A 129 9.22 -11.59 -17.43
C LYS A 129 10.23 -12.27 -16.52
N VAL A 130 11.50 -12.12 -16.85
CA VAL A 130 12.60 -12.62 -16.02
C VAL A 130 13.29 -11.43 -15.34
N PHE A 131 13.57 -11.56 -14.06
CA PHE A 131 14.22 -10.52 -13.25
C PHE A 131 15.69 -10.88 -13.03
N GLU A 132 16.57 -9.97 -13.34
CA GLU A 132 17.98 -10.03 -13.01
C GLU A 132 18.31 -9.00 -11.93
N TYR A 133 19.06 -9.41 -10.94
CA TYR A 133 19.48 -8.53 -9.85
C TYR A 133 21.00 -8.41 -9.89
N ILE A 134 21.46 -7.26 -10.35
CA ILE A 134 22.88 -6.96 -10.49
C ILE A 134 23.28 -6.03 -9.35
N THR A 135 24.22 -6.50 -8.53
CA THR A 135 24.80 -5.68 -7.46
C THR A 135 26.22 -5.29 -7.88
N GLU A 136 26.59 -4.04 -7.63
CA GLU A 136 27.98 -3.62 -7.74
C GLU A 136 28.71 -4.14 -6.48
N ASP A 137 29.28 -5.30 -6.58
CA ASP A 137 30.17 -5.78 -5.53
C ASP A 137 31.51 -5.06 -5.62
N ALA A 138 31.89 -4.48 -4.51
CA ALA A 138 33.20 -3.91 -4.32
C ALA A 138 34.31 -4.99 -4.37
#